data_a595e6b3c79a15e665ee520765f4c029
#
_entry.id   a595e6b3c79a15e665ee520765f4c029
#
_cell.length_a   1.000
_cell.length_b   1.000
_cell.length_c   1.000
_cell.angle_alpha   90.00
_cell.angle_beta   90.00
_cell.angle_gamma   90.00
#
_symmetry.space_group_name_H-M   'P 1'
#
loop_
_entity.id
_entity.type
_entity.pdbx_description
1 polymer ?
#
loop_
_entity_poly.entity_id
_entity_poly.type
_entity_poly.pdbx_seq_one_letter_code
_entity_poly.pdbx_strand_id
1 'polypeptide(L)'
;VEFKEIRKRQAISNKEYACSLAKRFAAKEAFAKALGTGFREGVFMKDIAVVHQKSGKPQLKIYGGALKHLQKLAGSKEVNVQVSMSDDYPWAQAFVIIELI
;
A
#
# COMPACT_ATOMS: atom_id res chain seq x y z
N VAL A 1 4.77 7.31 -10.31
CA VAL A 1 5.82 7.06 -9.33
C VAL A 1 5.95 5.57 -9.05
N GLU A 2 4.86 4.92 -8.68
CA GLU A 2 4.85 3.49 -8.39
C GLU A 2 5.21 2.64 -9.60
N PHE A 3 4.67 2.96 -10.77
CA PHE A 3 4.94 2.22 -11.99
C PHE A 3 6.37 2.38 -12.48
N LYS A 4 6.97 3.55 -12.29
CA LYS A 4 8.38 3.76 -12.63
C LYS A 4 9.29 2.88 -11.78
N GLU A 5 8.97 2.75 -10.51
CA GLU A 5 9.72 1.90 -9.59
C GLU A 5 9.65 0.44 -10.01
N ILE A 6 8.47 -0.04 -10.38
CA ILE A 6 8.26 -1.41 -10.84
C ILE A 6 9.02 -1.67 -12.13
N ARG A 7 8.99 -0.73 -13.09
CA ARG A 7 9.70 -0.88 -14.36
C ARG A 7 11.22 -0.98 -14.18
N LYS A 8 11.78 -0.24 -13.26
CA LYS A 8 13.21 -0.34 -12.94
C LYS A 8 13.56 -1.73 -12.44
N ARG A 9 12.70 -2.31 -11.63
CA ARG A 9 12.89 -3.65 -11.09
C ARG A 9 12.73 -4.73 -12.14
N GLN A 10 11.88 -4.51 -13.13
CA GLN A 10 11.67 -5.45 -14.23
C GLN A 10 12.97 -5.74 -15.00
N ALA A 11 13.86 -4.76 -15.09
CA ALA A 11 15.14 -4.93 -15.76
C ALA A 11 16.06 -5.93 -15.05
N ILE A 12 15.79 -6.26 -13.78
CA ILE A 12 16.61 -7.18 -12.99
C ILE A 12 16.17 -8.63 -13.23
N SER A 13 14.89 -8.94 -13.05
CA SER A 13 14.33 -10.26 -13.37
C SER A 13 12.82 -10.22 -13.38
N ASN A 14 12.22 -11.11 -14.18
CA ASN A 14 10.77 -11.25 -14.24
C ASN A 14 10.19 -11.75 -12.89
N LYS A 15 10.95 -12.59 -12.18
CA LYS A 15 10.55 -13.08 -10.87
C LYS A 15 10.50 -11.94 -9.86
N GLU A 16 11.51 -11.10 -9.82
CA GLU A 16 11.55 -9.96 -8.92
C GLU A 16 10.45 -8.96 -9.24
N TYR A 17 10.17 -8.75 -10.51
CA TYR A 17 9.07 -7.90 -10.94
C TYR A 17 7.73 -8.42 -10.43
N ALA A 18 7.47 -9.72 -10.62
CA ALA A 18 6.24 -10.36 -10.15
C ALA A 18 6.11 -10.27 -8.64
N CYS A 19 7.18 -10.50 -7.89
CA CYS A 19 7.18 -10.39 -6.43
C CYS A 19 6.90 -8.95 -5.98
N SER A 20 7.46 -7.97 -6.68
CA SER A 20 7.22 -6.56 -6.39
C SER A 20 5.76 -6.19 -6.60
N LEU A 21 5.16 -6.63 -7.70
CA LEU A 21 3.74 -6.40 -7.97
C LEU A 21 2.85 -7.07 -6.92
N ALA A 22 3.15 -8.31 -6.57
CA ALA A 22 2.36 -9.06 -5.59
C ALA A 22 2.40 -8.39 -4.22
N LYS A 23 3.56 -7.92 -3.77
CA LYS A 23 3.69 -7.22 -2.49
C LYS A 23 2.91 -5.90 -2.48
N ARG A 24 2.99 -5.14 -3.58
CA ARG A 24 2.27 -3.88 -3.68
C ARG A 24 0.76 -4.10 -3.69
N PHE A 25 0.29 -5.10 -4.42
CA PHE A 25 -1.11 -5.48 -4.43
C PHE A 25 -1.59 -5.86 -3.03
N ALA A 26 -0.82 -6.72 -2.34
CA ALA A 26 -1.14 -7.15 -1.00
C ALA A 26 -1.21 -5.98 -0.01
N ALA A 27 -0.31 -5.01 -0.14
CA ALA A 27 -0.30 -3.81 0.72
C ALA A 27 -1.54 -2.95 0.48
N LYS A 28 -1.93 -2.74 -0.77
CA LYS A 28 -3.14 -1.96 -1.10
C LYS A 28 -4.39 -2.63 -0.55
N GLU A 29 -4.49 -3.94 -0.71
CA GLU A 29 -5.61 -4.71 -0.20
C GLU A 29 -5.67 -4.66 1.33
N ALA A 30 -4.52 -4.82 1.97
CA ALA A 30 -4.42 -4.74 3.43
C ALA A 30 -4.87 -3.37 3.96
N PHE A 31 -4.48 -2.29 3.28
CA PHE A 31 -4.91 -0.95 3.67
C PHE A 31 -6.42 -0.79 3.53
N ALA A 32 -6.99 -1.21 2.41
CA ALA A 32 -8.43 -1.11 2.17
C ALA A 32 -9.23 -1.90 3.23
N LYS A 33 -8.74 -3.07 3.61
CA LYS A 33 -9.36 -3.86 4.67
C LYS A 33 -9.23 -3.18 6.03
N ALA A 34 -8.10 -2.56 6.32
CA ALA A 34 -7.89 -1.83 7.56
C ALA A 34 -8.81 -0.62 7.68
N LEU A 35 -9.15 0.02 6.54
CA LEU A 35 -10.17 1.08 6.49
C LEU A 35 -11.57 0.56 6.82
N GLY A 36 -11.81 -0.73 6.64
CA GLY A 36 -13.12 -1.33 6.82
C GLY A 36 -13.99 -1.34 5.58
N THR A 37 -13.53 -0.74 4.48
CA THR A 37 -14.32 -0.64 3.25
C THR A 37 -13.98 -1.73 2.23
N GLY A 38 -12.74 -2.23 2.25
CA GLY A 38 -12.22 -2.94 1.10
C GLY A 38 -12.22 -2.01 -0.11
N PHE A 39 -12.28 -2.55 -1.30
CA PHE A 39 -12.34 -1.73 -2.52
C PHE A 39 -13.79 -1.41 -2.89
N ARG A 40 -14.48 -0.75 -1.97
CA ARG A 40 -15.88 -0.33 -2.11
C ARG A 40 -16.01 1.12 -1.67
N GLU A 41 -17.19 1.68 -1.84
CA GLU A 41 -17.55 3.00 -1.32
C GLU A 41 -16.61 4.12 -1.80
N GLY A 42 -16.16 4.03 -3.05
CA GLY A 42 -15.28 5.04 -3.64
C GLY A 42 -13.80 4.85 -3.30
N VAL A 43 -13.43 3.73 -2.70
CA VAL A 43 -12.03 3.39 -2.44
C VAL A 43 -11.52 2.55 -3.59
N PHE A 44 -10.55 3.07 -4.34
CA PHE A 44 -10.00 2.40 -5.51
C PHE A 44 -8.52 2.08 -5.30
N MET A 45 -8.08 1.03 -5.97
CA MET A 45 -6.67 0.62 -5.88
C MET A 45 -5.70 1.73 -6.29
N LYS A 46 -6.08 2.56 -7.26
CA LYS A 46 -5.27 3.69 -7.73
C LYS A 46 -5.07 4.77 -6.66
N ASP A 47 -5.91 4.79 -5.63
CA ASP A 47 -5.85 5.78 -4.56
C ASP A 47 -4.79 5.45 -3.51
N ILE A 48 -4.17 4.30 -3.61
CA ILE A 48 -3.20 3.81 -2.64
C ILE A 48 -1.90 3.51 -3.37
N ALA A 49 -0.88 4.30 -3.11
CA ALA A 49 0.43 4.11 -3.74
C ALA A 49 1.44 3.59 -2.73
N VAL A 50 2.23 2.62 -3.14
CA VAL A 50 3.34 2.12 -2.35
C VAL A 50 4.62 2.78 -2.85
N VAL A 51 5.28 3.52 -2.00
CA VAL A 51 6.56 4.17 -2.31
C VAL A 51 7.59 3.75 -1.28
N HIS A 52 8.86 3.94 -1.62
CA HIS A 52 9.96 3.62 -0.71
C HIS A 52 10.72 4.88 -0.34
N GLN A 53 11.03 5.02 0.95
CA GLN A 53 11.92 6.07 1.43
C GLN A 53 13.35 5.77 0.99
N LYS A 54 14.25 6.75 1.13
CA LYS A 54 15.67 6.55 0.81
C LYS A 54 16.29 5.37 1.56
N SER A 55 15.81 5.12 2.78
CA SER A 55 16.25 3.99 3.60
C SER A 55 15.77 2.64 3.07
N GLY A 56 14.89 2.62 2.07
CA GLY A 56 14.25 1.41 1.58
C GLY A 56 12.96 1.06 2.30
N LYS A 57 12.61 1.79 3.37
CA LYS A 57 11.39 1.54 4.12
C LYS A 57 10.15 1.85 3.26
N PRO A 58 9.19 0.91 3.15
CA PRO A 58 7.97 1.16 2.40
C PRO A 58 7.07 2.15 3.13
N GLN A 59 6.31 2.91 2.36
CA GLN A 59 5.35 3.88 2.86
C GLN A 59 4.15 3.89 1.93
N LEU A 60 2.96 4.09 2.50
CA LEU A 60 1.75 4.25 1.71
C LEU A 60 1.43 5.74 1.57
N LYS A 61 1.12 6.14 0.34
CA LYS A 61 0.55 7.45 0.05
C LYS A 61 -0.90 7.25 -0.36
N ILE A 62 -1.78 7.99 0.29
CA ILE A 62 -3.23 7.81 0.18
C ILE A 62 -3.84 9.02 -0.49
N TYR A 63 -4.74 8.77 -1.44
CA TYR A 63 -5.37 9.80 -2.26
C TYR A 63 -6.87 9.55 -2.39
N GLY A 64 -7.57 10.51 -2.96
CA GLY A 64 -8.95 10.37 -3.44
C GLY A 64 -9.92 9.86 -2.39
N GLY A 65 -10.77 8.91 -2.79
CA GLY A 65 -11.78 8.35 -1.90
C GLY A 65 -11.21 7.61 -0.71
N ALA A 66 -10.05 6.96 -0.88
CA ALA A 66 -9.37 6.31 0.24
C ALA A 66 -8.94 7.31 1.30
N LEU A 67 -8.44 8.47 0.87
CA LEU A 67 -8.06 9.54 1.81
C LEU A 67 -9.27 10.09 2.55
N LYS A 68 -10.39 10.27 1.84
CA LYS A 68 -11.63 10.76 2.46
C LYS A 68 -12.11 9.80 3.56
N HIS A 69 -12.08 8.50 3.29
CA HIS A 69 -12.47 7.51 4.28
C HIS A 69 -11.51 7.49 5.46
N LEU A 70 -10.23 7.64 5.21
CA LEU A 70 -9.22 7.68 6.27
C LEU A 70 -9.44 8.90 7.18
N GLN A 71 -9.70 10.06 6.58
CA GLN A 71 -9.98 11.29 7.31
C GLN A 71 -11.26 11.18 8.15
N LYS A 72 -12.28 10.56 7.58
CA LYS A 72 -13.55 10.32 8.28
C LYS A 72 -13.35 9.38 9.47
N LEU A 73 -12.57 8.35 9.29
CA LEU A 73 -12.24 7.40 10.36
C LEU A 73 -11.48 8.09 11.50
N ALA A 74 -10.53 8.96 11.14
CA ALA A 74 -9.69 9.63 12.12
C ALA A 74 -10.43 10.72 12.91
N GLY A 75 -11.39 11.39 12.28
CA GLY A 75 -12.05 12.54 12.88
C GLY A 75 -11.04 13.64 13.16
N SER A 76 -10.89 14.03 14.41
CA SER A 76 -9.92 15.05 14.84
C SER A 76 -8.57 14.47 15.23
N LYS A 77 -8.41 13.15 15.20
CA LYS A 77 -7.17 12.49 15.62
C LYS A 77 -6.16 12.48 14.49
N GLU A 78 -4.89 12.46 14.86
CA GLU A 78 -3.83 12.23 13.91
C GLU A 78 -3.82 10.76 13.48
N VAL A 79 -3.37 10.52 12.27
CA VAL A 79 -3.30 9.17 11.70
C VAL A 79 -1.85 8.80 11.45
N ASN A 80 -1.48 7.62 11.90
CA ASN A 80 -0.21 7.01 11.56
C ASN A 80 -0.51 5.72 10.81
N VAL A 81 0.00 5.61 9.59
CA VAL A 81 -0.18 4.42 8.76
C VAL A 81 1.18 3.76 8.59
N GLN A 82 1.26 2.51 9.00
CA GLN A 82 2.48 1.73 8.85
C GLN A 82 2.21 0.53 7.97
N VAL A 83 3.18 0.19 7.12
CA VAL A 83 3.10 -0.95 6.22
C VAL A 83 4.39 -1.77 6.32
N SER A 84 4.22 -3.07 6.32
CA SER A 84 5.31 -4.03 6.22
C SER A 84 4.96 -5.01 5.10
N MET A 85 5.93 -5.30 4.23
CA MET A 85 5.74 -6.20 3.11
C MET A 85 6.84 -7.24 3.11
N SER A 86 6.48 -8.47 2.79
CA SER A 86 7.44 -9.55 2.62
C SER A 86 7.00 -10.51 1.54
N ASP A 87 7.95 -11.22 0.98
CA ASP A 87 7.65 -12.26 0.01
C ASP A 87 8.51 -13.48 0.25
N ASP A 88 7.91 -14.63 -0.02
CA ASP A 88 8.57 -15.92 -0.08
C ASP A 88 7.94 -16.61 -1.28
N TYR A 89 8.60 -16.48 -2.42
CA TYR A 89 8.02 -16.88 -3.70
C TYR A 89 7.43 -18.28 -3.65
N PRO A 90 6.21 -18.51 -4.15
CA PRO A 90 5.34 -17.55 -4.88
C PRO A 90 4.41 -16.71 -4.00
N TRP A 91 4.63 -16.67 -2.71
CA TRP A 91 3.75 -15.99 -1.75
C TRP A 91 4.22 -14.56 -1.49
N ALA A 92 3.26 -13.67 -1.28
CA ALA A 92 3.53 -12.30 -0.85
C ALA A 92 2.57 -11.94 0.27
N GLN A 93 3.06 -11.19 1.25
CA GLN A 93 2.28 -10.77 2.41
C GLN A 93 2.49 -9.29 2.67
N ALA A 94 1.47 -8.66 3.23
CA ALA A 94 1.57 -7.29 3.70
C ALA A 94 0.74 -7.12 4.96
N PHE A 95 1.26 -6.32 5.89
CA PHE A 95 0.54 -5.90 7.09
C PHE A 95 0.43 -4.39 7.08
N VAL A 96 -0.75 -3.90 7.36
CA VAL A 96 -1.02 -2.47 7.46
C VAL A 96 -1.66 -2.20 8.80
N ILE A 97 -1.12 -1.21 9.51
CA ILE A 97 -1.67 -0.75 10.77
C ILE A 97 -2.05 0.70 10.60
N ILE A 98 -3.31 1.01 10.85
CA ILE A 98 -3.82 2.38 10.91
C ILE A 98 -4.00 2.71 12.39
N GLU A 99 -3.21 3.66 12.86
CA GLU A 99 -3.22 4.05 14.27
C GLU A 99 -3.78 5.46 14.38
N LEU A 100 -4.74 5.64 15.26
CA LEU A 100 -5.34 6.96 15.57
C LEU A 100 -4.75 7.46 16.88
N ILE A 101 -4.13 8.61 16.82
CA ILE A 101 -3.39 9.16 17.96
C ILE A 101 -4.14 10.34 18.60
#